data_2ba030a0c4e070d1b4124bac80b4c68c
#
_entry.id   2ba030a0c4e070d1b4124bac80b4c68c
#
_cell.length_a   1.000
_cell.length_b   1.000
_cell.length_c   1.000
_cell.angle_alpha   90.00
_cell.angle_beta   90.00
_cell.angle_gamma   90.00
#
_symmetry.space_group_name_H-M   'P 1'
#
loop_
_entity.id
_entity.type
_entity.pdbx_description
1 polymer ?
#
loop_
_entity_poly.entity_id
_entity_poly.type
_entity_poly.pdbx_seq_one_letter_code
_entity_poly.pdbx_strand_id
1 'polypeptide(L)'
;MREQTSSFEVARTVRELGEMVGSRVRKSYQPHYEQIVLRMSKKGFPNRDLIIVRGKRIYCSSRDRPMPPNPSQFAMILRKHLGNSRFIGVSQFGFDRVISLEFEHGRGKMSLVIELFRDGNVLLLDDEGVIIQPLTHAKYASRTLKKGIRYTPPPVSLDPRELDRAKLDEIIEESNSDIIRTVASRLNVGRVYGAAICSKAGLSEDLPASSLDNEQKISLLGSIEAMMHELEEGAGCILWVDDSSSIENWKSSQEGIENEAPSGAVLISPIWLKNMDEYPYIEMSSLSEALDTVFGEHDCAGLIRR
;
A
#
# COMPACT_ATOMS: atom_id res chain seq x y z
N MET A 1 -5.47 3.44 14.88
CA MET A 1 -5.26 3.52 13.40
C MET A 1 -4.79 2.21 12.82
N ARG A 2 -5.20 1.87 11.59
CA ARG A 2 -4.77 0.63 10.88
C ARG A 2 -3.33 0.79 10.39
N GLU A 3 -2.45 -0.13 10.78
CA GLU A 3 -1.04 -0.10 10.36
C GLU A 3 -0.78 -0.67 8.96
N GLN A 4 -1.66 -1.57 8.48
CA GLN A 4 -1.51 -2.23 7.20
C GLN A 4 -2.29 -1.49 6.12
N THR A 5 -1.65 -1.25 4.98
CA THR A 5 -2.29 -0.70 3.78
C THR A 5 -3.24 -1.72 3.14
N SER A 6 -4.28 -1.23 2.49
CA SER A 6 -5.20 -2.02 1.65
C SER A 6 -4.76 -2.00 0.19
N SER A 7 -5.49 -2.71 -0.66
CA SER A 7 -5.31 -2.67 -2.11
C SER A 7 -5.53 -1.27 -2.72
N PHE A 8 -6.41 -0.44 -2.12
CA PHE A 8 -6.63 0.95 -2.54
C PHE A 8 -5.41 1.83 -2.29
N GLU A 9 -4.85 1.78 -1.07
CA GLU A 9 -3.62 2.53 -0.77
C GLU A 9 -2.44 2.01 -1.60
N VAL A 10 -2.36 0.69 -1.86
CA VAL A 10 -1.34 0.12 -2.74
C VAL A 10 -1.47 0.65 -4.17
N ALA A 11 -2.68 0.73 -4.73
CA ALA A 11 -2.90 1.29 -6.07
C ALA A 11 -2.44 2.76 -6.15
N ARG A 12 -2.76 3.56 -5.13
CA ARG A 12 -2.29 4.96 -5.05
C ARG A 12 -0.76 5.03 -4.90
N THR A 13 -0.18 4.20 -4.06
CA THR A 13 1.28 4.13 -3.88
C THR A 13 1.99 3.81 -5.21
N VAL A 14 1.47 2.85 -5.97
CA VAL A 14 2.03 2.51 -7.30
C VAL A 14 2.01 3.70 -8.23
N ARG A 15 0.91 4.46 -8.26
CA ARG A 15 0.81 5.68 -9.06
C ARG A 15 1.83 6.75 -8.63
N GLU A 16 1.94 7.04 -7.32
CA GLU A 16 2.91 8.00 -6.79
C GLU A 16 4.36 7.59 -7.06
N LEU A 17 4.67 6.30 -6.89
CA LEU A 17 6.01 5.77 -7.20
C LEU A 17 6.33 5.80 -8.68
N GLY A 18 5.31 5.78 -9.56
CA GLY A 18 5.47 5.97 -11.00
C GLY A 18 6.16 7.29 -11.35
N GLU A 19 5.94 8.36 -10.58
CA GLU A 19 6.61 9.65 -10.75
C GLU A 19 8.12 9.60 -10.46
N MET A 20 8.55 8.62 -9.68
CA MET A 20 9.96 8.38 -9.36
C MET A 20 10.70 7.57 -10.43
N VAL A 21 10.02 7.08 -11.45
CA VAL A 21 10.67 6.35 -12.56
C VAL A 21 11.77 7.22 -13.19
N GLY A 22 12.91 6.61 -13.45
CA GLY A 22 14.14 7.26 -13.87
C GLY A 22 15.12 7.60 -12.72
N SER A 23 14.69 7.47 -11.46
CA SER A 23 15.56 7.60 -10.29
C SER A 23 16.61 6.47 -10.24
N ARG A 24 17.70 6.70 -9.49
CA ARG A 24 18.73 5.69 -9.23
C ARG A 24 18.79 5.35 -7.75
N VAL A 25 18.99 4.08 -7.44
CA VAL A 25 19.25 3.60 -6.08
C VAL A 25 20.68 4.01 -5.68
N ARG A 26 20.80 4.92 -4.73
CA ARG A 26 22.12 5.35 -4.21
C ARG A 26 22.64 4.39 -3.17
N LYS A 27 21.78 3.98 -2.24
CA LYS A 27 22.17 3.06 -1.17
C LYS A 27 20.94 2.36 -0.61
N SER A 28 21.12 1.14 -0.13
CA SER A 28 20.08 0.37 0.54
C SER A 28 20.47 0.15 1.99
N TYR A 29 19.47 0.22 2.88
CA TYR A 29 19.65 0.02 4.32
C TYR A 29 18.55 -0.91 4.85
N GLN A 30 18.81 -1.53 5.97
CA GLN A 30 17.85 -2.25 6.79
C GLN A 30 18.01 -1.76 8.23
N PRO A 31 17.35 -0.66 8.59
CA PRO A 31 17.44 -0.09 9.93
C PRO A 31 16.85 -0.98 11.01
N HIS A 32 15.81 -1.73 10.67
CA HIS A 32 15.13 -2.69 11.52
C HIS A 32 14.88 -3.99 10.73
N TYR A 33 14.66 -5.12 11.41
CA TYR A 33 14.43 -6.41 10.73
C TYR A 33 13.19 -6.43 9.81
N GLU A 34 12.22 -5.55 10.05
CA GLU A 34 11.02 -5.37 9.23
C GLU A 34 11.12 -4.20 8.23
N GLN A 35 12.15 -3.38 8.32
CA GLN A 35 12.22 -2.15 7.54
C GLN A 35 13.37 -2.14 6.56
N ILE A 36 13.07 -1.86 5.30
CA ILE A 36 14.04 -1.62 4.23
C ILE A 36 13.92 -0.17 3.79
N VAL A 37 15.05 0.47 3.56
CA VAL A 37 15.13 1.84 3.03
C VAL A 37 15.98 1.85 1.77
N LEU A 38 15.40 2.31 0.67
CA LEU A 38 16.13 2.57 -0.57
C LEU A 38 16.29 4.08 -0.74
N ARG A 39 17.52 4.57 -0.63
CA ARG A 39 17.83 5.97 -0.91
C ARG A 39 17.86 6.20 -2.41
N MET A 40 16.93 6.99 -2.90
CA MET A 40 16.69 7.25 -4.32
C MET A 40 17.13 8.66 -4.69
N SER A 41 17.70 8.83 -5.89
CA SER A 41 18.04 10.14 -6.42
C SER A 41 17.65 10.29 -7.88
N LYS A 42 17.14 11.45 -8.24
CA LYS A 42 16.80 11.84 -9.62
C LYS A 42 17.40 13.23 -9.87
N LYS A 43 18.03 13.43 -11.04
CA LYS A 43 18.61 14.73 -11.39
C LYS A 43 17.52 15.82 -11.38
N GLY A 44 17.77 16.91 -10.69
CA GLY A 44 16.85 18.03 -10.56
C GLY A 44 15.79 17.88 -9.45
N PHE A 45 15.86 16.78 -8.67
CA PHE A 45 14.94 16.53 -7.55
C PHE A 45 15.74 16.26 -6.27
N PRO A 46 15.19 16.59 -5.10
CA PRO A 46 15.81 16.21 -3.84
C PRO A 46 15.86 14.68 -3.69
N ASN A 47 16.87 14.19 -2.97
CA ASN A 47 16.93 12.78 -2.61
C ASN A 47 15.71 12.41 -1.75
N ARG A 48 15.16 11.23 -2.00
CA ARG A 48 14.06 10.66 -1.20
C ARG A 48 14.41 9.26 -0.76
N ASP A 49 14.00 8.92 0.42
CA ASP A 49 14.08 7.57 0.94
C ASP A 49 12.74 6.85 0.68
N LEU A 50 12.78 5.74 -0.04
CA LEU A 50 11.65 4.84 -0.18
C LEU A 50 11.68 3.90 1.02
N ILE A 51 10.67 4.03 1.87
CA ILE A 51 10.51 3.28 3.11
C ILE A 51 9.60 2.09 2.85
N ILE A 52 10.06 0.90 3.16
CA ILE A 52 9.31 -0.35 3.05
C ILE A 52 9.24 -0.96 4.43
N VAL A 53 8.05 -1.05 5.01
CA VAL A 53 7.78 -1.73 6.28
C VAL A 53 7.06 -3.03 5.96
N ARG A 54 7.74 -4.14 6.17
CA ARG A 54 7.29 -5.50 5.82
C ARG A 54 5.88 -5.77 6.33
N GLY A 55 4.99 -6.23 5.43
CA GLY A 55 3.61 -6.57 5.75
C GLY A 55 2.71 -5.39 6.11
N LYS A 56 3.23 -4.16 6.13
CA LYS A 56 2.49 -2.99 6.61
C LYS A 56 2.28 -1.93 5.53
N ARG A 57 3.34 -1.28 5.05
CA ARG A 57 3.26 -0.11 4.18
C ARG A 57 4.53 0.16 3.39
N ILE A 58 4.38 0.98 2.35
CA ILE A 58 5.47 1.52 1.56
C ILE A 58 5.15 2.98 1.22
N TYR A 59 6.12 3.89 1.39
CA TYR A 59 5.96 5.33 1.13
C TYR A 59 7.30 6.01 0.92
N CYS A 60 7.27 7.22 0.35
CA CYS A 60 8.44 8.09 0.23
C CYS A 60 8.55 9.02 1.44
N SER A 61 9.75 9.24 1.92
CA SER A 61 10.04 10.14 3.02
C SER A 61 11.26 11.01 2.70
N SER A 62 11.21 12.26 3.12
CA SER A 62 12.35 13.18 3.14
C SER A 62 12.93 13.39 4.55
N ARG A 63 12.34 12.73 5.56
CA ARG A 63 12.82 12.83 6.95
C ARG A 63 14.24 12.35 7.06
N ASP A 64 15.04 13.09 7.83
CA ASP A 64 16.34 12.58 8.27
C ASP A 64 16.12 11.46 9.29
N ARG A 65 16.79 10.35 9.06
CA ARG A 65 16.66 9.17 9.94
C ARG A 65 17.99 8.51 10.19
N PRO A 66 18.25 8.05 11.42
CA PRO A 66 19.49 7.36 11.73
C PRO A 66 19.58 6.07 10.92
N MET A 67 20.75 5.83 10.33
CA MET A 67 21.03 4.60 9.59
C MET A 67 22.07 3.77 10.35
N PRO A 68 21.92 2.43 10.36
CA PRO A 68 22.86 1.58 11.05
C PRO A 68 24.26 1.71 10.43
N PRO A 69 25.32 1.80 11.23
CA PRO A 69 26.69 1.90 10.73
C PRO A 69 27.08 0.62 9.96
N ASN A 70 26.64 -0.53 10.41
CA ASN A 70 26.88 -1.83 9.78
C ASN A 70 25.63 -2.30 9.02
N PRO A 71 25.74 -2.62 7.73
CA PRO A 71 24.63 -3.13 6.95
C PRO A 71 24.30 -4.58 7.34
N SER A 72 23.01 -4.93 7.33
CA SER A 72 22.57 -6.33 7.41
C SER A 72 22.97 -7.12 6.16
N GLN A 73 22.88 -8.44 6.23
CA GLN A 73 23.11 -9.33 5.09
C GLN A 73 22.17 -9.00 3.93
N PHE A 74 20.87 -8.75 4.20
CA PHE A 74 19.91 -8.41 3.16
C PHE A 74 20.23 -7.05 2.52
N ALA A 75 20.58 -6.03 3.31
CA ALA A 75 21.02 -4.75 2.80
C ALA A 75 22.29 -4.85 1.93
N MET A 76 23.23 -5.72 2.28
CA MET A 76 24.42 -5.98 1.46
C MET A 76 24.06 -6.61 0.11
N ILE A 77 23.13 -7.55 0.09
CA ILE A 77 22.63 -8.17 -1.14
C ILE A 77 21.93 -7.11 -2.02
N LEU A 78 21.06 -6.28 -1.44
CA LEU A 78 20.44 -5.17 -2.17
C LEU A 78 21.47 -4.20 -2.73
N ARG A 79 22.51 -3.82 -1.96
CA ARG A 79 23.59 -2.97 -2.44
C ARG A 79 24.36 -3.57 -3.62
N LYS A 80 24.62 -4.89 -3.55
CA LYS A 80 25.31 -5.63 -4.62
C LYS A 80 24.53 -5.63 -5.93
N HIS A 81 23.21 -5.79 -5.85
CA HIS A 81 22.35 -6.01 -7.01
C HIS A 81 21.65 -4.74 -7.51
N LEU A 82 21.21 -3.87 -6.60
CA LEU A 82 20.49 -2.64 -6.92
C LEU A 82 21.33 -1.37 -6.87
N GLY A 83 22.58 -1.43 -6.37
CA GLY A 83 23.45 -0.26 -6.27
C GLY A 83 23.62 0.43 -7.62
N ASN A 84 23.26 1.72 -7.69
CA ASN A 84 23.28 2.55 -8.88
C ASN A 84 22.35 2.08 -10.03
N SER A 85 21.48 1.09 -9.81
CA SER A 85 20.46 0.71 -10.79
C SER A 85 19.45 1.83 -11.01
N ARG A 86 18.88 1.87 -12.21
CA ARG A 86 17.80 2.78 -12.58
C ARG A 86 16.46 2.15 -12.22
N PHE A 87 15.60 2.86 -11.53
CA PHE A 87 14.23 2.50 -11.31
C PHE A 87 13.45 2.73 -12.62
N ILE A 88 12.90 1.66 -13.20
CA ILE A 88 12.30 1.68 -14.54
C ILE A 88 10.79 1.44 -14.54
N GLY A 89 10.22 0.95 -13.44
CA GLY A 89 8.79 0.70 -13.37
C GLY A 89 8.33 0.26 -11.99
N VAL A 90 7.03 0.36 -11.80
CA VAL A 90 6.31 -0.13 -10.62
C VAL A 90 4.95 -0.64 -11.06
N SER A 91 4.51 -1.73 -10.47
CA SER A 91 3.20 -2.32 -10.73
C SER A 91 2.60 -2.96 -9.49
N GLN A 92 1.27 -3.04 -9.45
CA GLN A 92 0.50 -3.83 -8.50
C GLN A 92 0.10 -5.15 -9.15
N PHE A 93 0.18 -6.25 -8.42
CA PHE A 93 -0.33 -7.55 -8.92
C PHE A 93 -1.85 -7.60 -8.79
N GLY A 94 -2.57 -7.52 -9.92
CA GLY A 94 -4.02 -7.40 -9.91
C GLY A 94 -4.45 -6.23 -9.02
N PHE A 95 -5.50 -6.43 -8.23
CA PHE A 95 -5.89 -5.48 -7.17
C PHE A 95 -5.54 -6.03 -5.78
N ASP A 96 -4.31 -6.52 -5.60
CA ASP A 96 -3.83 -7.10 -4.36
C ASP A 96 -2.77 -6.22 -3.68
N ARG A 97 -2.40 -6.57 -2.47
CA ARG A 97 -1.39 -5.88 -1.64
C ARG A 97 0.02 -6.40 -1.94
N VAL A 98 0.34 -6.51 -3.22
CA VAL A 98 1.65 -6.90 -3.73
C VAL A 98 2.13 -5.88 -4.76
N ILE A 99 3.32 -5.35 -4.55
CA ILE A 99 3.97 -4.36 -5.41
C ILE A 99 5.24 -4.97 -6.00
N SER A 100 5.47 -4.77 -7.28
CA SER A 100 6.76 -5.02 -7.94
C SER A 100 7.41 -3.69 -8.30
N LEU A 101 8.64 -3.49 -7.83
CA LEU A 101 9.53 -2.40 -8.23
C LEU A 101 10.56 -2.95 -9.20
N GLU A 102 10.65 -2.38 -10.39
CA GLU A 102 11.54 -2.84 -11.44
C GLU A 102 12.77 -1.94 -11.56
N PHE A 103 13.93 -2.58 -11.65
CA PHE A 103 15.22 -1.92 -11.74
C PHE A 103 16.03 -2.47 -12.91
N GLU A 104 16.82 -1.58 -13.53
CA GLU A 104 17.73 -1.93 -14.60
C GLU A 104 19.17 -1.50 -14.24
N HIS A 105 20.08 -2.41 -14.42
CA HIS A 105 21.52 -2.17 -14.31
C HIS A 105 22.23 -2.78 -15.51
N GLY A 106 23.48 -2.39 -15.76
CA GLY A 106 24.26 -2.96 -16.88
C GLY A 106 24.40 -4.48 -16.90
N ARG A 107 23.99 -5.18 -15.84
CA ARG A 107 23.97 -6.64 -15.71
C ARG A 107 22.60 -7.29 -15.94
N GLY A 108 21.58 -6.51 -16.30
CA GLY A 108 20.22 -7.00 -16.53
C GLY A 108 19.16 -6.32 -15.68
N LYS A 109 17.94 -6.83 -15.76
CA LYS A 109 16.79 -6.37 -15.00
C LYS A 109 16.66 -7.13 -13.69
N MET A 110 16.13 -6.49 -12.68
CA MET A 110 15.80 -7.07 -11.38
C MET A 110 14.50 -6.49 -10.86
N SER A 111 13.79 -7.27 -10.08
CA SER A 111 12.57 -6.83 -9.43
C SER A 111 12.68 -6.96 -7.92
N LEU A 112 12.16 -5.98 -7.20
CA LEU A 112 11.95 -6.06 -5.77
C LEU A 112 10.44 -6.21 -5.53
N VAL A 113 10.00 -7.41 -5.17
CA VAL A 113 8.61 -7.70 -4.87
C VAL A 113 8.34 -7.52 -3.39
N ILE A 114 7.29 -6.78 -3.07
CA ILE A 114 6.91 -6.40 -1.71
C ILE A 114 5.49 -6.91 -1.46
N GLU A 115 5.36 -7.82 -0.50
CA GLU A 115 4.08 -8.36 -0.04
C GLU A 115 3.64 -7.64 1.24
N LEU A 116 2.51 -6.91 1.16
CA LEU A 116 1.96 -6.06 2.23
C LEU A 116 0.75 -6.69 2.92
N PHE A 117 0.77 -7.99 3.12
CA PHE A 117 -0.28 -8.73 3.82
C PHE A 117 0.31 -9.69 4.86
N ARG A 118 -0.44 -9.93 5.94
CA ARG A 118 0.01 -10.78 7.06
C ARG A 118 1.37 -10.32 7.58
N ASP A 119 2.33 -11.25 7.68
CA ASP A 119 3.71 -10.96 8.08
C ASP A 119 4.51 -10.33 6.92
N GLY A 120 3.99 -10.40 5.69
CA GLY A 120 4.60 -9.84 4.50
C GLY A 120 5.97 -10.39 4.16
N ASN A 121 6.51 -9.93 3.04
CA ASN A 121 7.89 -10.23 2.64
C ASN A 121 8.45 -9.16 1.69
N VAL A 122 9.76 -9.15 1.52
CA VAL A 122 10.47 -8.37 0.51
C VAL A 122 11.41 -9.33 -0.20
N LEU A 123 11.25 -9.46 -1.51
CA LEU A 123 11.99 -10.45 -2.31
C LEU A 123 12.72 -9.77 -3.45
N LEU A 124 14.02 -10.01 -3.54
CA LEU A 124 14.81 -9.63 -4.71
C LEU A 124 14.77 -10.76 -5.73
N LEU A 125 14.33 -10.45 -6.95
CA LEU A 125 14.23 -11.39 -8.07
C LEU A 125 15.19 -10.97 -9.19
N ASP A 126 15.64 -11.97 -9.98
CA ASP A 126 16.32 -11.74 -11.25
C ASP A 126 15.32 -11.51 -12.40
N ASP A 127 15.82 -11.36 -13.62
CA ASP A 127 15.04 -11.13 -14.84
C ASP A 127 14.20 -12.36 -15.27
N GLU A 128 14.51 -13.55 -14.78
CA GLU A 128 13.70 -14.76 -14.96
C GLU A 128 12.62 -14.93 -13.87
N GLY A 129 12.55 -14.03 -12.90
CA GLY A 129 11.64 -14.10 -11.76
C GLY A 129 12.06 -15.12 -10.70
N VAL A 130 13.33 -15.52 -10.68
CA VAL A 130 13.88 -16.41 -9.64
C VAL A 130 14.32 -15.59 -8.43
N ILE A 131 13.97 -16.05 -7.25
CA ILE A 131 14.31 -15.37 -5.99
C ILE A 131 15.83 -15.43 -5.75
N ILE A 132 16.50 -14.30 -5.87
CA ILE A 132 17.89 -14.13 -5.48
C ILE A 132 18.01 -14.19 -3.96
N GLN A 133 17.13 -13.44 -3.27
CA GLN A 133 17.08 -13.41 -1.82
C GLN A 133 15.71 -12.93 -1.33
N PRO A 134 15.00 -13.68 -0.47
CA PRO A 134 13.88 -13.18 0.31
C PRO A 134 14.40 -12.51 1.58
N LEU A 135 13.66 -11.53 2.10
CA LEU A 135 13.93 -10.97 3.44
C LEU A 135 13.74 -12.06 4.51
N THR A 136 12.68 -12.86 4.35
CA THR A 136 12.37 -13.98 5.23
C THR A 136 12.01 -15.21 4.39
N HIS A 137 12.59 -16.36 4.71
CA HIS A 137 12.17 -17.63 4.12
C HIS A 137 10.77 -17.99 4.61
N ALA A 138 9.88 -18.38 3.69
CA ALA A 138 8.51 -18.75 4.04
C ALA A 138 8.04 -19.93 3.20
N LYS A 139 7.21 -20.79 3.79
CA LYS A 139 6.53 -21.89 3.12
C LYS A 139 5.05 -21.81 3.41
N TYR A 140 4.26 -21.66 2.37
CA TYR A 140 2.80 -21.65 2.42
C TYR A 140 2.27 -22.94 1.78
N ALA A 141 0.99 -23.20 1.89
CA ALA A 141 0.37 -24.39 1.29
C ALA A 141 0.53 -24.43 -0.23
N SER A 142 0.44 -23.26 -0.89
CA SER A 142 0.46 -23.14 -2.36
C SER A 142 1.80 -22.66 -2.94
N ARG A 143 2.75 -22.17 -2.12
CA ARG A 143 4.00 -21.58 -2.62
C ARG A 143 5.12 -21.57 -1.58
N THR A 144 6.36 -21.53 -2.06
CA THR A 144 7.56 -21.43 -1.22
C THR A 144 8.38 -20.22 -1.63
N LEU A 145 8.75 -19.39 -0.65
CA LEU A 145 9.59 -18.22 -0.83
C LEU A 145 11.00 -18.53 -0.29
N LYS A 146 11.86 -18.98 -1.18
CA LYS A 146 13.22 -19.39 -0.88
C LYS A 146 14.14 -19.03 -2.05
N LYS A 147 15.41 -18.74 -1.73
CA LYS A 147 16.45 -18.51 -2.74
C LYS A 147 16.50 -19.65 -3.78
N GLY A 148 16.59 -19.28 -5.06
CA GLY A 148 16.68 -20.21 -6.20
C GLY A 148 15.33 -20.76 -6.65
N ILE A 149 14.21 -20.37 -6.04
CA ILE A 149 12.86 -20.76 -6.45
C ILE A 149 12.26 -19.63 -7.29
N ARG A 150 11.56 -19.94 -8.38
CA ARG A 150 10.79 -18.95 -9.12
C ARG A 150 9.66 -18.40 -8.24
N TYR A 151 9.53 -17.09 -8.20
CA TYR A 151 8.47 -16.45 -7.44
C TYR A 151 7.09 -16.78 -8.01
N THR A 152 6.20 -17.19 -7.14
CA THR A 152 4.78 -17.38 -7.45
C THR A 152 4.00 -16.39 -6.58
N PRO A 153 3.22 -15.48 -7.19
CA PRO A 153 2.38 -14.56 -6.43
C PRO A 153 1.31 -15.32 -5.65
N PRO A 154 0.67 -14.68 -4.65
CA PRO A 154 -0.51 -15.25 -4.01
C PRO A 154 -1.63 -15.51 -5.03
N PRO A 155 -2.60 -16.37 -4.71
CA PRO A 155 -3.78 -16.58 -5.55
C PRO A 155 -4.47 -15.25 -5.87
N VAL A 156 -4.79 -15.03 -7.14
CA VAL A 156 -5.39 -13.77 -7.61
C VAL A 156 -6.85 -13.72 -7.20
N SER A 157 -7.28 -12.62 -6.57
CA SER A 157 -8.68 -12.26 -6.38
C SER A 157 -9.21 -11.55 -7.62
N LEU A 158 -10.54 -11.47 -7.78
CA LEU A 158 -11.14 -10.70 -8.84
C LEU A 158 -10.77 -9.21 -8.70
N ASP A 159 -10.28 -8.62 -9.78
CA ASP A 159 -9.97 -7.20 -9.83
C ASP A 159 -11.27 -6.38 -9.97
N PRO A 160 -11.58 -5.48 -9.02
CA PRO A 160 -12.80 -4.68 -9.09
C PRO A 160 -12.86 -3.74 -10.31
N ARG A 161 -11.73 -3.45 -10.95
CA ARG A 161 -11.66 -2.67 -12.19
C ARG A 161 -12.15 -3.44 -13.42
N GLU A 162 -12.16 -4.76 -13.33
CA GLU A 162 -12.63 -5.68 -14.37
C GLU A 162 -13.98 -6.33 -14.03
N LEU A 163 -14.66 -5.81 -12.99
CA LEU A 163 -15.97 -6.31 -12.56
C LEU A 163 -17.04 -5.87 -13.56
N ASP A 164 -17.79 -6.83 -14.05
CA ASP A 164 -18.99 -6.62 -14.82
C ASP A 164 -20.23 -7.20 -14.09
N ARG A 165 -21.41 -7.01 -14.67
CA ARG A 165 -22.65 -7.47 -14.08
C ARG A 165 -22.69 -8.99 -13.89
N ALA A 166 -22.19 -9.76 -14.86
CA ALA A 166 -22.24 -11.22 -14.79
C ALA A 166 -21.34 -11.74 -13.66
N LYS A 167 -20.12 -11.20 -13.52
CA LYS A 167 -19.21 -11.53 -12.42
C LYS A 167 -19.78 -11.10 -11.06
N LEU A 168 -20.46 -9.95 -10.99
CA LEU A 168 -21.12 -9.52 -9.76
C LEU A 168 -22.23 -10.46 -9.36
N ASP A 169 -23.09 -10.89 -10.30
CA ASP A 169 -24.16 -11.84 -10.05
C ASP A 169 -23.59 -13.18 -9.53
N GLU A 170 -22.53 -13.71 -10.13
CA GLU A 170 -21.84 -14.92 -9.69
C GLU A 170 -21.33 -14.80 -8.25
N ILE A 171 -20.64 -13.70 -7.90
CA ILE A 171 -20.14 -13.44 -6.55
C ILE A 171 -21.28 -13.42 -5.52
N ILE A 172 -22.40 -12.78 -5.87
CA ILE A 172 -23.57 -12.64 -5.00
C ILE A 172 -24.28 -13.98 -4.80
N GLU A 173 -24.48 -14.74 -5.87
CA GLU A 173 -25.15 -16.03 -5.85
C GLU A 173 -24.36 -17.09 -5.07
N GLU A 174 -23.05 -17.09 -5.17
CA GLU A 174 -22.17 -17.99 -4.42
C GLU A 174 -22.00 -17.61 -2.94
N SER A 175 -22.46 -16.41 -2.54
CA SER A 175 -22.20 -15.91 -1.20
C SER A 175 -23.26 -16.36 -0.18
N ASN A 176 -22.77 -16.87 0.97
CA ASN A 176 -23.56 -17.16 2.15
C ASN A 176 -23.37 -16.11 3.27
N SER A 177 -22.81 -14.94 2.92
CA SER A 177 -22.48 -13.88 3.87
C SER A 177 -23.28 -12.60 3.62
N ASP A 178 -23.14 -11.62 4.51
CA ASP A 178 -23.60 -10.26 4.26
C ASP A 178 -22.84 -9.63 3.07
N ILE A 179 -23.44 -8.55 2.52
CA ILE A 179 -22.88 -7.92 1.31
C ILE A 179 -21.52 -7.27 1.56
N ILE A 180 -21.28 -6.70 2.74
CA ILE A 180 -19.97 -6.08 3.06
C ILE A 180 -18.86 -7.13 3.04
N ARG A 181 -19.06 -8.28 3.71
CA ARG A 181 -18.08 -9.37 3.72
C ARG A 181 -17.85 -9.95 2.35
N THR A 182 -18.94 -10.08 1.57
CA THR A 182 -18.87 -10.59 0.19
C THR A 182 -17.99 -9.67 -0.66
N VAL A 183 -18.31 -8.38 -0.73
CA VAL A 183 -17.54 -7.39 -1.49
C VAL A 183 -16.10 -7.31 -0.98
N ALA A 184 -15.92 -7.21 0.35
CA ALA A 184 -14.59 -7.07 0.96
C ALA A 184 -13.65 -8.23 0.64
N SER A 185 -14.16 -9.48 0.62
CA SER A 185 -13.34 -10.67 0.41
C SER A 185 -13.19 -11.05 -1.06
N ARG A 186 -14.28 -11.01 -1.84
CA ARG A 186 -14.29 -11.45 -3.23
C ARG A 186 -13.55 -10.49 -4.15
N LEU A 187 -13.61 -9.18 -3.85
CA LEU A 187 -12.91 -8.12 -4.59
C LEU A 187 -11.58 -7.70 -3.93
N ASN A 188 -11.20 -8.35 -2.82
CA ASN A 188 -9.98 -8.03 -2.05
C ASN A 188 -9.84 -6.55 -1.65
N VAL A 189 -10.97 -5.85 -1.48
CA VAL A 189 -10.98 -4.44 -1.10
C VAL A 189 -10.87 -4.22 0.42
N GLY A 190 -11.14 -5.25 1.20
CA GLY A 190 -11.15 -5.19 2.67
C GLY A 190 -12.41 -4.54 3.24
N ARG A 191 -12.63 -4.73 4.56
CA ARG A 191 -13.89 -4.34 5.22
C ARG A 191 -14.18 -2.83 5.14
N VAL A 192 -13.17 -1.98 5.29
CA VAL A 192 -13.35 -0.51 5.29
C VAL A 192 -13.94 -0.05 3.95
N TYR A 193 -13.33 -0.47 2.84
CA TYR A 193 -13.79 -0.11 1.50
C TYR A 193 -15.06 -0.87 1.10
N GLY A 194 -15.22 -2.11 1.54
CA GLY A 194 -16.48 -2.85 1.37
C GLY A 194 -17.67 -2.13 2.03
N ALA A 195 -17.50 -1.63 3.26
CA ALA A 195 -18.51 -0.83 3.94
C ALA A 195 -18.79 0.50 3.21
N ALA A 196 -17.74 1.19 2.74
CA ALA A 196 -17.90 2.44 2.00
C ALA A 196 -18.63 2.24 0.66
N ILE A 197 -18.34 1.15 -0.07
CA ILE A 197 -19.05 0.75 -1.29
C ILE A 197 -20.53 0.53 -1.01
N CYS A 198 -20.85 -0.26 0.00
CA CYS A 198 -22.25 -0.55 0.39
C CYS A 198 -22.97 0.72 0.84
N SER A 199 -22.35 1.57 1.64
CA SER A 199 -22.89 2.87 2.06
C SER A 199 -23.17 3.79 0.85
N LYS A 200 -22.25 3.84 -0.11
CA LYS A 200 -22.41 4.61 -1.36
C LYS A 200 -23.57 4.07 -2.20
N ALA A 201 -23.75 2.75 -2.23
CA ALA A 201 -24.86 2.07 -2.91
C ALA A 201 -26.21 2.17 -2.17
N GLY A 202 -26.23 2.73 -0.95
CA GLY A 202 -27.46 2.81 -0.13
C GLY A 202 -27.90 1.47 0.46
N LEU A 203 -26.98 0.51 0.63
CA LEU A 203 -27.25 -0.82 1.15
C LEU A 203 -27.00 -0.88 2.65
N SER A 204 -27.87 -1.60 3.37
CA SER A 204 -27.67 -1.89 4.80
C SER A 204 -26.48 -2.83 5.01
N GLU A 205 -25.73 -2.60 6.10
CA GLU A 205 -24.54 -3.38 6.43
C GLU A 205 -24.80 -4.87 6.62
N ASP A 206 -25.95 -5.22 7.20
CA ASP A 206 -26.32 -6.60 7.54
C ASP A 206 -27.11 -7.29 6.42
N LEU A 207 -27.26 -6.66 5.26
CA LEU A 207 -28.05 -7.23 4.16
C LEU A 207 -27.37 -8.49 3.61
N PRO A 208 -28.06 -9.66 3.60
CA PRO A 208 -27.52 -10.86 2.97
C PRO A 208 -27.23 -10.61 1.49
N ALA A 209 -26.04 -10.99 1.00
CA ALA A 209 -25.68 -10.76 -0.40
C ALA A 209 -26.69 -11.39 -1.37
N SER A 210 -27.15 -12.61 -1.08
CA SER A 210 -28.13 -13.33 -1.90
C SER A 210 -29.55 -12.71 -1.95
N SER A 211 -29.84 -11.72 -1.09
CA SER A 211 -31.14 -11.04 -1.05
C SER A 211 -31.22 -9.77 -1.89
N LEU A 212 -30.10 -9.37 -2.56
CA LEU A 212 -30.09 -8.17 -3.38
C LEU A 212 -31.02 -8.30 -4.58
N ASP A 213 -31.89 -7.32 -4.73
CA ASP A 213 -32.70 -7.17 -5.95
C ASP A 213 -31.89 -6.57 -7.11
N ASN A 214 -32.52 -6.46 -8.27
CA ASN A 214 -31.85 -6.00 -9.49
C ASN A 214 -31.41 -4.54 -9.41
N GLU A 215 -32.17 -3.66 -8.75
CA GLU A 215 -31.83 -2.24 -8.58
C GLU A 215 -30.65 -2.06 -7.64
N GLN A 216 -30.65 -2.82 -6.54
CA GLN A 216 -29.54 -2.85 -5.58
C GLN A 216 -28.23 -3.35 -6.19
N LYS A 217 -28.29 -4.37 -7.04
CA LYS A 217 -27.11 -4.87 -7.78
C LYS A 217 -26.57 -3.83 -8.77
N ILE A 218 -27.43 -3.08 -9.46
CA ILE A 218 -27.02 -1.98 -10.36
C ILE A 218 -26.37 -0.87 -9.54
N SER A 219 -26.96 -0.47 -8.42
CA SER A 219 -26.42 0.55 -7.52
C SER A 219 -25.06 0.15 -6.95
N LEU A 220 -24.92 -1.12 -6.57
CA LEU A 220 -23.66 -1.66 -6.06
C LEU A 220 -22.55 -1.62 -7.11
N LEU A 221 -22.83 -2.10 -8.34
CA LEU A 221 -21.86 -2.06 -9.43
C LEU A 221 -21.43 -0.63 -9.76
N GLY A 222 -22.39 0.28 -9.91
CA GLY A 222 -22.09 1.70 -10.18
C GLY A 222 -21.30 2.36 -9.04
N SER A 223 -21.50 1.94 -7.80
CA SER A 223 -20.71 2.44 -6.66
C SER A 223 -19.28 1.94 -6.67
N ILE A 224 -19.05 0.68 -7.06
CA ILE A 224 -17.70 0.11 -7.24
C ILE A 224 -16.98 0.85 -8.37
N GLU A 225 -17.60 0.98 -9.54
CA GLU A 225 -17.05 1.70 -10.70
C GLU A 225 -16.69 3.14 -10.36
N ALA A 226 -17.57 3.86 -9.65
CA ALA A 226 -17.31 5.23 -9.23
C ALA A 226 -16.12 5.34 -8.28
N MET A 227 -15.97 4.42 -7.33
CA MET A 227 -14.82 4.42 -6.41
C MET A 227 -13.51 4.04 -7.12
N MET A 228 -13.54 3.13 -8.10
CA MET A 228 -12.37 2.82 -8.92
C MET A 228 -11.95 4.02 -9.77
N HIS A 229 -12.90 4.71 -10.37
CA HIS A 229 -12.64 5.93 -11.14
C HIS A 229 -12.04 7.05 -10.27
N GLU A 230 -12.59 7.29 -9.06
CA GLU A 230 -12.04 8.24 -8.10
C GLU A 230 -10.61 7.87 -7.67
N LEU A 231 -10.31 6.59 -7.51
CA LEU A 231 -8.97 6.12 -7.19
C LEU A 231 -7.97 6.40 -8.33
N GLU A 232 -8.40 6.23 -9.57
CA GLU A 232 -7.56 6.43 -10.76
C GLU A 232 -7.34 7.90 -11.08
N GLU A 233 -8.39 8.73 -11.02
CA GLU A 233 -8.31 10.15 -11.41
C GLU A 233 -7.88 11.06 -10.25
N GLY A 234 -8.23 10.71 -9.01
CA GLY A 234 -7.95 11.52 -7.83
C GLY A 234 -6.46 11.71 -7.57
N ALA A 235 -6.09 12.85 -7.00
CA ALA A 235 -4.77 13.14 -6.44
C ALA A 235 -4.90 13.35 -4.93
N GLY A 236 -3.83 13.14 -4.18
CA GLY A 236 -3.83 13.30 -2.74
C GLY A 236 -4.51 12.17 -1.98
N CYS A 237 -4.74 12.40 -0.71
CA CYS A 237 -5.48 11.49 0.15
C CYS A 237 -6.12 12.23 1.34
N ILE A 238 -6.94 11.52 2.10
CA ILE A 238 -7.70 12.05 3.21
C ILE A 238 -7.27 11.33 4.47
N LEU A 239 -6.95 12.10 5.49
CA LEU A 239 -6.65 11.64 6.84
C LEU A 239 -7.82 12.03 7.75
N TRP A 240 -8.62 11.05 8.18
CA TRP A 240 -9.65 11.26 9.18
C TRP A 240 -9.08 11.18 10.60
N VAL A 241 -9.62 12.04 11.46
CA VAL A 241 -9.27 12.11 12.89
C VAL A 241 -10.54 11.94 13.74
N ASP A 242 -10.36 11.65 15.03
CA ASP A 242 -11.48 11.38 15.95
C ASP A 242 -12.26 12.63 16.34
N ASP A 243 -11.60 13.79 16.41
CA ASP A 243 -12.26 15.08 16.69
C ASP A 243 -11.56 16.28 16.04
N SER A 244 -12.28 17.42 15.96
CA SER A 244 -11.78 18.66 15.35
C SER A 244 -10.65 19.32 16.14
N SER A 245 -10.55 19.11 17.45
CA SER A 245 -9.47 19.67 18.27
C SER A 245 -8.12 19.06 17.91
N SER A 246 -8.12 17.82 17.44
CA SER A 246 -6.92 17.14 16.91
C SER A 246 -6.34 17.87 15.69
N ILE A 247 -7.19 18.43 14.83
CA ILE A 247 -6.76 19.23 13.67
C ILE A 247 -6.18 20.57 14.10
N GLU A 248 -6.85 21.27 15.02
CA GLU A 248 -6.41 22.59 15.51
C GLU A 248 -5.07 22.49 16.23
N ASN A 249 -4.91 21.49 17.09
CA ASN A 249 -3.67 21.22 17.80
C ASN A 249 -2.54 20.86 16.82
N TRP A 250 -2.82 20.03 15.82
CA TRP A 250 -1.83 19.65 14.80
C TRP A 250 -1.40 20.86 13.95
N LYS A 251 -2.34 21.69 13.48
CA LYS A 251 -2.01 22.91 12.73
C LYS A 251 -1.18 23.89 13.56
N SER A 252 -1.49 24.05 14.83
CA SER A 252 -0.74 24.92 15.74
C SER A 252 0.67 24.40 16.03
N SER A 253 0.87 23.07 16.06
CA SER A 253 2.17 22.45 16.26
C SER A 253 3.09 22.56 15.03
N GLN A 254 2.50 22.68 13.83
CA GLN A 254 3.27 22.83 12.57
C GLN A 254 4.02 24.17 12.47
N GLU A 255 3.64 25.18 13.25
CA GLU A 255 4.38 26.48 13.31
C GLU A 255 5.75 26.36 14.00
N GLY A 256 6.07 25.23 14.64
CA GLY A 256 7.33 25.03 15.40
C GLY A 256 8.03 23.69 15.26
N ILE A 257 7.34 22.62 14.91
CA ILE A 257 7.91 21.27 14.82
C ILE A 257 7.41 20.60 13.53
N GLU A 258 8.26 20.49 12.53
CA GLU A 258 7.93 19.77 11.30
C GLU A 258 7.60 18.30 11.60
N ASN A 259 6.40 17.85 11.20
CA ASN A 259 6.03 16.45 11.00
C ASN A 259 5.57 15.60 12.20
N GLU A 260 4.96 16.15 13.21
CA GLU A 260 4.22 15.33 14.18
C GLU A 260 2.87 14.87 13.60
N ALA A 261 2.49 13.61 13.91
CA ALA A 261 1.17 13.10 13.55
C ALA A 261 0.07 13.82 14.35
N PRO A 262 -1.11 14.12 13.74
CA PRO A 262 -2.24 14.56 14.53
C PRO A 262 -2.62 13.48 15.54
N SER A 263 -2.85 13.87 16.78
CA SER A 263 -3.43 12.97 17.77
C SER A 263 -4.79 12.50 17.27
N GLY A 264 -5.18 11.25 17.55
CA GLY A 264 -6.48 10.77 17.14
C GLY A 264 -6.63 10.44 15.64
N ALA A 265 -5.54 10.21 14.91
CA ALA A 265 -5.61 9.71 13.54
C ALA A 265 -6.37 8.38 13.48
N VAL A 266 -7.46 8.32 12.71
CA VAL A 266 -8.37 7.17 12.60
C VAL A 266 -8.09 6.36 11.35
N LEU A 267 -8.06 7.01 10.18
CA LEU A 267 -7.95 6.35 8.88
C LEU A 267 -7.28 7.26 7.85
N ILE A 268 -6.44 6.68 7.00
CA ILE A 268 -5.94 7.29 5.76
C ILE A 268 -6.61 6.57 4.59
N SER A 269 -7.08 7.32 3.58
CA SER A 269 -7.62 6.75 2.35
C SER A 269 -7.27 7.63 1.14
N PRO A 270 -6.95 7.02 -0.01
CA PRO A 270 -6.69 7.75 -1.26
C PRO A 270 -7.97 8.28 -1.94
N ILE A 271 -9.15 7.95 -1.41
CA ILE A 271 -10.47 8.36 -1.91
C ILE A 271 -11.38 8.76 -0.75
N TRP A 272 -12.43 9.52 -1.06
CA TRP A 272 -13.46 9.87 -0.08
C TRP A 272 -14.29 8.63 0.32
N LEU A 273 -14.57 8.49 1.61
CA LEU A 273 -15.38 7.41 2.16
C LEU A 273 -16.65 7.97 2.78
N LYS A 274 -17.80 7.77 2.12
CA LYS A 274 -19.09 8.32 2.54
C LYS A 274 -19.50 7.92 3.97
N ASN A 275 -19.13 6.72 4.40
CA ASN A 275 -19.38 6.25 5.77
C ASN A 275 -18.48 6.90 6.83
N MET A 276 -17.60 7.81 6.42
CA MET A 276 -16.72 8.63 7.29
C MET A 276 -17.11 10.12 7.31
N ASP A 277 -18.24 10.51 6.69
CA ASP A 277 -18.67 11.92 6.56
C ASP A 277 -18.83 12.65 7.91
N GLU A 278 -19.07 11.92 9.00
CA GLU A 278 -19.20 12.49 10.36
C GLU A 278 -17.86 12.77 11.05
N TYR A 279 -16.76 12.24 10.51
CA TYR A 279 -15.43 12.43 11.08
C TYR A 279 -14.75 13.67 10.50
N PRO A 280 -14.09 14.48 11.35
CA PRO A 280 -13.20 15.54 10.88
C PRO A 280 -12.05 14.96 10.05
N TYR A 281 -11.55 15.75 9.10
CA TYR A 281 -10.52 15.28 8.17
C TYR A 281 -9.50 16.36 7.80
N ILE A 282 -8.35 15.90 7.31
CA ILE A 282 -7.27 16.71 6.75
C ILE A 282 -7.01 16.20 5.32
N GLU A 283 -7.03 17.11 4.36
CA GLU A 283 -6.59 16.81 3.00
C GLU A 283 -5.06 16.84 2.94
N MET A 284 -4.49 15.76 2.41
CA MET A 284 -3.06 15.59 2.24
C MET A 284 -2.72 15.59 0.75
N SER A 285 -1.57 16.15 0.38
CA SER A 285 -1.19 16.27 -1.04
C SER A 285 -0.87 14.91 -1.69
N SER A 286 -0.46 13.93 -0.88
CA SER A 286 -0.15 12.58 -1.34
C SER A 286 -0.34 11.55 -0.23
N LEU A 287 -0.48 10.29 -0.63
CA LEU A 287 -0.53 9.17 0.32
C LEU A 287 0.81 9.01 1.04
N SER A 288 1.94 9.22 0.33
CA SER A 288 3.27 9.20 0.95
C SER A 288 3.42 10.24 2.05
N GLU A 289 2.92 11.47 1.83
CA GLU A 289 2.91 12.52 2.85
C GLU A 289 2.08 12.11 4.07
N ALA A 290 0.87 11.59 3.86
CA ALA A 290 0.00 11.14 4.95
C ALA A 290 0.63 10.00 5.76
N LEU A 291 1.22 9.02 5.09
CA LEU A 291 1.90 7.89 5.74
C LEU A 291 3.16 8.33 6.49
N ASP A 292 3.94 9.26 5.91
CA ASP A 292 5.13 9.82 6.58
C ASP A 292 4.75 10.70 7.78
N THR A 293 3.69 11.48 7.67
CA THR A 293 3.15 12.27 8.79
C THR A 293 2.71 11.37 9.94
N VAL A 294 1.93 10.33 9.66
CA VAL A 294 1.34 9.48 10.71
C VAL A 294 2.33 8.45 11.26
N PHE A 295 3.13 7.85 10.42
CA PHE A 295 4.00 6.73 10.82
C PHE A 295 5.49 7.04 10.79
N GLY A 296 5.91 8.14 10.18
CA GLY A 296 7.31 8.44 9.93
C GLY A 296 8.15 8.51 11.19
N GLU A 297 7.64 9.14 12.26
CA GLU A 297 8.32 9.21 13.55
C GLU A 297 8.43 7.83 14.21
N HIS A 298 7.32 7.09 14.28
CA HIS A 298 7.30 5.72 14.81
C HIS A 298 8.27 4.81 14.04
N ASP A 299 8.29 4.91 12.71
CA ASP A 299 9.18 4.14 11.85
C ASP A 299 10.66 4.56 12.01
N CYS A 300 10.93 5.79 12.47
CA CYS A 300 12.27 6.23 12.88
C CYS A 300 12.62 5.78 14.30
N ALA A 301 11.70 5.92 15.25
CA ALA A 301 11.92 5.63 16.68
C ALA A 301 12.22 4.16 16.98
N GLY A 302 11.66 3.23 16.18
CA GLY A 302 12.01 1.81 16.26
C GLY A 302 13.49 1.49 16.06
N LEU A 303 14.28 2.47 15.57
CA LEU A 303 15.72 2.37 15.34
C LEU A 303 16.57 2.73 16.56
N ILE A 304 16.00 3.47 17.52
CA ILE A 304 16.73 4.04 18.66
C ILE A 304 16.68 3.09 19.88
N ARG A 305 15.74 2.15 19.92
CA ARG A 305 15.47 1.29 21.08
C ARG A 305 16.22 -0.06 21.10
N ARG A 306 17.32 -0.22 20.34
CA ARG A 306 18.16 -1.43 20.39
C ARG A 306 19.65 -1.10 20.40
#